data_a6c27bc4d25f68720c7b7613c758cb6c
#
_entry.id   a6c27bc4d25f68720c7b7613c758cb6c
#
_cell.length_a   1.000
_cell.length_b   1.000
_cell.length_c   1.000
_cell.angle_alpha   90.00
_cell.angle_beta   90.00
_cell.angle_gamma   90.00
#
_symmetry.space_group_name_H-M   'P 1'
#
loop_
_entity.id
_entity.type
_entity.pdbx_description
1 polymer ?
#
loop_
_entity_poly.entity_id
_entity_poly.type
_entity_poly.pdbx_seq_one_letter_code
_entity_poly.pdbx_strand_id
1 'polypeptide(L)'
;MKKILSLFLLAALPALAQVTVGEPWVRATVAAQKATGAFMTLTSAQPARLVGVSSPAAGTVEVHEMKMENDMMRMRQMPALDLPAGQAVKLAPGGYHLMLLDLKQPLKDGDKIPLTLEFEDAKKVRSKVVVDAPVKPLTAGH
;
A
#
# COMPACT_ATOMS: atom_id res chain seq x y z
N MET A 1 24.94 44.84 23.29
CA MET A 1 25.21 43.42 23.23
C MET A 1 24.03 42.70 22.62
N LYS A 2 24.21 42.27 21.43
CA LYS A 2 23.12 41.59 20.71
C LYS A 2 23.20 40.10 21.00
N LYS A 3 22.28 39.64 21.78
CA LYS A 3 22.05 38.19 21.84
C LYS A 3 21.35 37.80 20.60
N ILE A 4 22.06 37.17 19.71
CA ILE A 4 21.44 36.49 18.61
C ILE A 4 20.75 35.27 19.21
N LEU A 5 19.46 35.41 19.39
CA LEU A 5 18.63 34.27 19.65
C LEU A 5 18.65 33.47 18.35
N SER A 6 19.55 32.53 18.27
CA SER A 6 19.44 31.49 17.26
C SER A 6 18.14 30.77 17.55
N LEU A 7 17.10 31.23 16.93
CA LEU A 7 15.89 30.45 16.87
C LEU A 7 16.23 29.23 16.02
N PHE A 8 16.65 28.17 16.67
CA PHE A 8 16.59 26.88 16.05
C PHE A 8 15.11 26.59 15.86
N LEU A 9 14.62 26.99 14.71
CA LEU A 9 13.44 26.38 14.19
C LEU A 9 13.83 24.92 13.93
N LEU A 10 13.74 24.13 14.95
CA LEU A 10 13.51 22.73 14.74
C LEU A 10 12.20 22.67 14.01
N ALA A 11 12.28 22.63 12.68
CA ALA A 11 11.19 22.11 11.91
C ALA A 11 10.95 20.74 12.52
N ALA A 12 10.00 20.66 13.44
CA ALA A 12 9.42 19.42 13.79
C ALA A 12 8.89 18.86 12.49
N LEU A 13 9.69 18.03 11.84
CA LEU A 13 9.17 17.15 10.84
C LEU A 13 7.96 16.51 11.50
N PRO A 14 6.75 16.72 10.96
CA PRO A 14 5.62 16.01 11.51
C PRO A 14 6.08 14.59 11.67
N ALA A 15 5.81 14.01 12.83
CA ALA A 15 6.01 12.59 13.02
C ALA A 15 5.09 11.92 12.02
N LEU A 16 5.53 11.87 10.78
CA LEU A 16 4.92 11.09 9.74
C LEU A 16 4.83 9.70 10.29
N ALA A 17 3.63 9.13 10.30
CA ALA A 17 3.50 7.71 10.49
C ALA A 17 4.55 7.11 9.57
N GLN A 18 5.67 6.72 10.14
CA GLN A 18 6.77 6.22 9.35
C GLN A 18 6.44 4.80 8.96
N VAL A 19 5.74 4.69 7.86
CA VAL A 19 5.39 3.39 7.30
C VAL A 19 6.49 3.00 6.32
N THR A 20 7.07 1.85 6.56
CA THR A 20 8.04 1.23 5.67
C THR A 20 7.31 0.27 4.75
N VAL A 21 7.54 0.42 3.45
CA VAL A 21 6.97 -0.48 2.44
C VAL A 21 8.08 -1.41 1.97
N GLY A 22 7.91 -2.71 2.24
CA GLY A 22 8.89 -3.73 1.86
C GLY A 22 8.42 -4.53 0.66
N GLU A 23 9.32 -4.72 -0.31
CA GLU A 23 9.15 -5.61 -1.45
C GLU A 23 7.80 -5.46 -2.19
N PRO A 24 7.41 -4.24 -2.61
CA PRO A 24 6.17 -4.08 -3.35
C PRO A 24 6.28 -4.70 -4.75
N TRP A 25 5.22 -5.37 -5.18
CA TRP A 25 5.15 -5.90 -6.53
C TRP A 25 3.70 -6.04 -6.99
N VAL A 26 3.53 -6.05 -8.30
CA VAL A 26 2.22 -6.19 -8.94
C VAL A 26 2.28 -7.41 -9.85
N ARG A 27 1.21 -8.19 -9.86
CA ARG A 27 1.14 -9.37 -10.71
C ARG A 27 0.86 -8.96 -12.15
N ALA A 28 1.64 -9.51 -13.08
CA ALA A 28 1.46 -9.30 -14.51
C ALA A 28 0.08 -9.76 -14.98
N THR A 29 -0.40 -9.22 -16.09
CA THR A 29 -1.72 -9.54 -16.64
C THR A 29 -1.61 -9.99 -18.08
N VAL A 30 -2.65 -10.71 -18.51
CA VAL A 30 -2.87 -10.99 -19.93
C VAL A 30 -3.74 -9.90 -20.57
N ALA A 31 -3.80 -9.84 -21.90
CA ALA A 31 -4.38 -8.71 -22.63
C ALA A 31 -5.84 -8.39 -22.26
N ALA A 32 -6.66 -9.40 -22.00
CA ALA A 32 -8.09 -9.21 -21.70
C ALA A 32 -8.38 -8.97 -20.22
N GLN A 33 -7.37 -9.07 -19.35
CA GLN A 33 -7.55 -8.98 -17.91
C GLN A 33 -7.67 -7.51 -17.49
N LYS A 34 -8.67 -7.19 -16.70
CA LYS A 34 -8.95 -5.82 -16.25
C LYS A 34 -8.64 -5.57 -14.76
N ALA A 35 -8.20 -6.59 -14.03
CA ALA A 35 -7.88 -6.47 -12.63
C ALA A 35 -6.66 -7.32 -12.29
N THR A 36 -5.90 -6.87 -11.29
CA THR A 36 -4.77 -7.64 -10.77
C THR A 36 -4.48 -7.27 -9.32
N GLY A 37 -3.68 -8.10 -8.67
CA GLY A 37 -3.29 -7.90 -7.28
C GLY A 37 -1.94 -7.21 -7.16
N ALA A 38 -1.77 -6.44 -6.09
CA ALA A 38 -0.49 -5.89 -5.66
C ALA A 38 -0.21 -6.34 -4.23
N PHE A 39 1.05 -6.58 -3.93
CA PHE A 39 1.49 -7.20 -2.68
C PHE A 39 2.69 -6.47 -2.13
N MET A 40 2.82 -6.46 -0.82
CA MET A 40 3.92 -5.78 -0.13
C MET A 40 3.87 -6.10 1.35
N THR A 41 4.88 -5.70 2.09
CA THR A 41 4.87 -5.74 3.54
C THR A 41 4.85 -4.31 4.07
N LEU A 42 3.93 -4.00 4.95
CA LEU A 42 3.79 -2.68 5.56
C LEU A 42 4.14 -2.77 7.04
N THR A 43 5.03 -1.90 7.50
CA THR A 43 5.40 -1.80 8.91
C THR A 43 5.34 -0.34 9.32
N SER A 44 4.55 -0.04 10.34
CA SER A 44 4.43 1.32 10.87
C SER A 44 5.13 1.42 12.23
N ALA A 45 5.92 2.47 12.42
CA ALA A 45 6.57 2.72 13.71
C ALA A 45 5.55 3.11 14.78
N GLN A 46 4.46 3.76 14.40
CA GLN A 46 3.37 4.16 15.26
C GLN A 46 2.07 3.53 14.77
N PRO A 47 1.04 3.40 15.63
CA PRO A 47 -0.24 2.87 15.17
C PRO A 47 -0.77 3.70 14.00
N ALA A 48 -1.15 3.03 12.92
CA ALA A 48 -1.64 3.69 11.72
C ALA A 48 -2.63 2.78 10.99
N ARG A 49 -3.26 3.30 9.95
CA ARG A 49 -4.13 2.53 9.07
C ARG A 49 -3.87 2.92 7.63
N LEU A 50 -3.90 1.95 6.75
CA LEU A 50 -3.94 2.21 5.31
C LEU A 50 -5.39 2.52 4.95
N VAL A 51 -5.66 3.75 4.51
CA VAL A 51 -7.04 4.22 4.27
C VAL A 51 -7.34 4.47 2.80
N GLY A 52 -6.35 4.43 1.94
CA GLY A 52 -6.56 4.59 0.51
C GLY A 52 -5.35 4.20 -0.30
N VAL A 53 -5.60 3.81 -1.52
CA VAL A 53 -4.55 3.51 -2.50
C VAL A 53 -5.02 4.00 -3.86
N SER A 54 -4.11 4.53 -4.64
CA SER A 54 -4.39 4.93 -6.01
C SER A 54 -3.20 4.62 -6.92
N SER A 55 -3.47 4.54 -8.21
CA SER A 55 -2.45 4.32 -9.22
C SER A 55 -2.93 4.89 -10.55
N PRO A 56 -2.04 5.52 -11.34
CA PRO A 56 -2.41 5.94 -12.69
C PRO A 56 -2.66 4.77 -13.64
N ALA A 57 -2.22 3.56 -13.29
CA ALA A 57 -2.42 2.36 -14.10
C ALA A 57 -3.81 1.74 -13.98
N ALA A 58 -4.60 2.17 -12.98
CA ALA A 58 -5.91 1.59 -12.70
C ALA A 58 -6.95 2.68 -12.45
N GLY A 59 -8.21 2.38 -12.73
CA GLY A 59 -9.30 3.29 -12.42
C GLY A 59 -9.57 3.38 -10.92
N THR A 60 -9.42 2.27 -10.20
CA THR A 60 -9.65 2.18 -8.77
C THR A 60 -8.68 1.17 -8.17
N VAL A 61 -8.21 1.44 -6.95
CA VAL A 61 -7.44 0.47 -6.17
C VAL A 61 -8.14 0.28 -4.83
N GLU A 62 -8.36 -0.96 -4.44
CA GLU A 62 -9.06 -1.31 -3.20
C GLU A 62 -8.20 -2.23 -2.35
N VAL A 63 -8.42 -2.19 -1.03
CA VAL A 63 -7.84 -3.15 -0.10
C VAL A 63 -8.82 -4.30 0.03
N HIS A 64 -8.35 -5.52 -0.18
CA HIS A 64 -9.16 -6.72 -0.11
C HIS A 64 -8.56 -7.71 0.90
N GLU A 65 -9.43 -8.52 1.46
CA GLU A 65 -9.07 -9.63 2.34
C GLU A 65 -9.65 -10.92 1.77
N MET A 66 -8.81 -11.96 1.71
CA MET A 66 -9.32 -13.31 1.46
C MET A 66 -9.64 -13.94 2.81
N LYS A 67 -10.87 -14.39 2.97
CA LYS A 67 -11.33 -14.97 4.22
C LYS A 67 -12.04 -16.29 3.96
N MET A 68 -11.72 -17.30 4.79
CA MET A 68 -12.42 -18.57 4.75
C MET A 68 -13.73 -18.46 5.54
N GLU A 69 -14.85 -18.67 4.86
CA GLU A 69 -16.18 -18.72 5.47
C GLU A 69 -16.92 -19.97 4.98
N ASN A 70 -17.39 -20.83 5.91
CA ASN A 70 -18.13 -22.05 5.56
C ASN A 70 -17.44 -22.90 4.49
N ASP A 71 -16.11 -23.11 4.65
CA ASP A 71 -15.25 -23.86 3.74
C ASP A 71 -15.10 -23.21 2.34
N MET A 72 -15.49 -21.95 2.20
CA MET A 72 -15.32 -21.19 0.95
C MET A 72 -14.43 -19.98 1.17
N MET A 73 -13.48 -19.79 0.26
CA MET A 73 -12.68 -18.55 0.25
C MET A 73 -13.50 -17.42 -0.35
N ARG A 74 -13.67 -16.37 0.43
CA ARG A 74 -14.37 -15.16 -0.03
C ARG A 74 -13.44 -13.96 -0.01
N MET A 75 -13.52 -13.16 -1.05
CA MET A 75 -12.82 -11.89 -1.14
C MET A 75 -13.74 -10.79 -0.64
N ARG A 76 -13.23 -9.93 0.23
CA ARG A 76 -14.00 -8.84 0.80
C ARG A 76 -13.20 -7.56 0.77
N GLN A 77 -13.84 -6.47 0.31
CA GLN A 77 -13.24 -5.15 0.38
C GLN A 77 -13.20 -4.67 1.83
N MET A 78 -12.07 -4.06 2.20
CA MET A 78 -11.90 -3.46 3.52
C MET A 78 -11.77 -1.95 3.37
N PRO A 79 -12.49 -1.15 4.19
CA PRO A 79 -12.36 0.31 4.12
C PRO A 79 -11.00 0.80 4.61
N ALA A 80 -10.34 0.04 5.47
CA ALA A 80 -9.02 0.36 5.99
C ALA A 80 -8.32 -0.91 6.46
N LEU A 81 -6.99 -0.86 6.50
CA LEU A 81 -6.17 -1.95 7.01
C LEU A 81 -5.37 -1.43 8.20
N ASP A 82 -5.58 -2.01 9.38
CA ASP A 82 -4.88 -1.62 10.59
C ASP A 82 -3.41 -2.04 10.54
N LEU A 83 -2.55 -1.12 10.95
CA LEU A 83 -1.11 -1.34 11.06
C LEU A 83 -0.69 -1.10 12.51
N PRO A 84 -0.68 -2.14 13.34
CA PRO A 84 -0.20 -2.01 14.72
C PRO A 84 1.27 -1.58 14.76
N ALA A 85 1.63 -0.76 15.74
CA ALA A 85 2.99 -0.24 15.87
C ALA A 85 4.02 -1.37 15.93
N GLY A 86 5.04 -1.28 15.10
CA GLY A 86 6.17 -2.22 15.10
C GLY A 86 5.87 -3.61 14.55
N GLN A 87 4.67 -3.84 14.04
CA GLN A 87 4.27 -5.14 13.52
C GLN A 87 4.22 -5.12 11.99
N ALA A 88 4.93 -6.05 11.36
CA ALA A 88 4.86 -6.21 9.91
C ALA A 88 3.51 -6.79 9.51
N VAL A 89 2.80 -6.11 8.62
CA VAL A 89 1.54 -6.57 8.04
C VAL A 89 1.81 -6.95 6.60
N LYS A 90 1.67 -8.22 6.29
CA LYS A 90 2.01 -8.75 4.98
C LYS A 90 0.79 -8.83 4.08
N LEU A 91 0.88 -8.17 2.93
CA LEU A 91 -0.09 -8.33 1.85
C LEU A 91 0.50 -9.32 0.87
N ALA A 92 -0.12 -10.48 0.75
CA ALA A 92 0.40 -11.60 -0.03
C ALA A 92 -0.75 -12.40 -0.65
N PRO A 93 -0.49 -13.15 -1.72
CA PRO A 93 -1.53 -14.00 -2.31
C PRO A 93 -2.16 -14.91 -1.25
N GLY A 94 -3.49 -14.98 -1.25
CA GLY A 94 -4.24 -15.76 -0.27
C GLY A 94 -4.60 -15.05 1.02
N GLY A 95 -4.14 -13.81 1.22
CA GLY A 95 -4.42 -13.01 2.40
C GLY A 95 -4.92 -11.62 2.04
N TYR A 96 -4.43 -10.62 2.79
CA TYR A 96 -4.67 -9.22 2.40
C TYR A 96 -3.95 -8.92 1.09
N HIS A 97 -4.55 -8.09 0.26
CA HIS A 97 -3.92 -7.61 -0.96
C HIS A 97 -4.57 -6.32 -1.44
N LEU A 98 -3.86 -5.63 -2.31
CA LEU A 98 -4.43 -4.51 -3.04
C LEU A 98 -4.97 -5.05 -4.35
N MET A 99 -6.17 -4.62 -4.73
CA MET A 99 -6.76 -5.00 -5.99
C MET A 99 -6.82 -3.77 -6.89
N LEU A 100 -6.10 -3.82 -8.00
CA LEU A 100 -6.15 -2.80 -9.03
C LEU A 100 -7.28 -3.16 -9.98
N LEU A 101 -8.25 -2.26 -10.12
CA LEU A 101 -9.45 -2.45 -10.94
C LEU A 101 -9.44 -1.47 -12.11
N ASP A 102 -10.11 -1.84 -13.17
CA ASP A 102 -10.20 -1.03 -14.40
C ASP A 102 -8.82 -0.65 -14.91
N LEU A 103 -7.99 -1.67 -15.14
CA LEU A 103 -6.66 -1.50 -15.68
C LEU A 103 -6.72 -0.82 -17.04
N LYS A 104 -5.91 0.21 -17.22
CA LYS A 104 -5.89 0.99 -18.47
C LYS A 104 -5.10 0.31 -19.57
N GLN A 105 -4.16 -0.54 -19.20
CA GLN A 105 -3.30 -1.29 -20.10
C GLN A 105 -2.92 -2.62 -19.47
N PRO A 106 -2.56 -3.62 -20.28
CA PRO A 106 -1.95 -4.84 -19.75
C PRO A 106 -0.65 -4.51 -19.01
N LEU A 107 -0.40 -5.19 -17.91
CA LEU A 107 0.81 -5.03 -17.12
C LEU A 107 1.77 -6.15 -17.45
N LYS A 108 2.97 -5.79 -17.88
CA LYS A 108 3.98 -6.74 -18.35
C LYS A 108 5.10 -6.87 -17.34
N ASP A 109 5.66 -8.07 -17.26
CA ASP A 109 6.87 -8.31 -16.47
C ASP A 109 7.94 -7.27 -16.81
N GLY A 110 8.50 -6.67 -15.77
CA GLY A 110 9.50 -5.62 -15.91
C GLY A 110 8.95 -4.20 -15.88
N ASP A 111 7.65 -4.00 -16.07
CA ASP A 111 7.03 -2.69 -15.87
C ASP A 111 7.13 -2.27 -14.41
N LYS A 112 7.07 -0.96 -14.16
CA LYS A 112 6.99 -0.40 -12.82
C LYS A 112 5.71 0.39 -12.70
N ILE A 113 4.94 0.09 -11.66
CA ILE A 113 3.63 0.70 -11.45
C ILE A 113 3.69 1.59 -10.22
N PRO A 114 3.46 2.91 -10.38
CA PRO A 114 3.38 3.80 -9.21
C PRO A 114 2.13 3.49 -8.40
N LEU A 115 2.31 3.30 -7.11
CA LEU A 115 1.22 3.13 -6.16
C LEU A 115 1.33 4.24 -5.13
N THR A 116 0.27 5.00 -4.93
CA THR A 116 0.19 5.98 -3.86
C THR A 116 -0.60 5.39 -2.71
N LEU A 117 0.07 5.20 -1.59
CA LEU A 117 -0.52 4.65 -0.38
C LEU A 117 -0.85 5.81 0.56
N GLU A 118 -2.08 5.86 1.03
CA GLU A 118 -2.52 6.90 1.97
C GLU A 118 -2.75 6.27 3.33
N PHE A 119 -2.07 6.82 4.34
CA PHE A 119 -2.13 6.34 5.71
C PHE A 119 -2.75 7.40 6.63
N GLU A 120 -3.35 6.93 7.71
CA GLU A 120 -3.89 7.77 8.77
C GLU A 120 -3.35 7.29 10.10
N ASP A 121 -2.80 8.19 10.92
CA ASP A 121 -2.29 7.84 12.24
C ASP A 121 -3.40 7.88 13.30
N ALA A 122 -3.03 7.59 14.56
CA ALA A 122 -4.00 7.58 15.68
C ALA A 122 -4.62 8.96 15.94
N LYS A 123 -3.98 10.04 15.49
CA LYS A 123 -4.48 11.41 15.61
C LYS A 123 -5.25 11.85 14.36
N LYS A 124 -5.52 10.93 13.45
CA LYS A 124 -6.19 11.18 12.17
C LYS A 124 -5.42 12.09 11.23
N VAL A 125 -4.11 12.19 11.41
CA VAL A 125 -3.23 12.89 10.48
C VAL A 125 -2.93 11.96 9.32
N ARG A 126 -3.12 12.45 8.10
CA ARG A 126 -2.91 11.66 6.89
C ARG A 126 -1.55 11.93 6.29
N SER A 127 -0.98 10.88 5.72
CA SER A 127 0.28 10.95 4.99
C SER A 127 0.20 10.06 3.75
N LYS A 128 1.03 10.36 2.76
CA LYS A 128 1.08 9.60 1.51
C LYS A 128 2.49 9.10 1.27
N VAL A 129 2.59 7.88 0.78
CA VAL A 129 3.84 7.27 0.34
C VAL A 129 3.64 6.78 -1.09
N VAL A 130 4.53 7.18 -1.99
CA VAL A 130 4.51 6.69 -3.36
C VAL A 130 5.61 5.65 -3.53
N VAL A 131 5.25 4.49 -4.04
CA VAL A 131 6.20 3.43 -4.33
C VAL A 131 6.07 3.00 -5.78
N ASP A 132 7.19 2.64 -6.39
CA ASP A 132 7.21 2.05 -7.73
C ASP A 132 7.29 0.54 -7.56
N ALA A 133 6.21 -0.14 -7.88
CA ALA A 133 6.11 -1.58 -7.71
C ALA A 133 6.45 -2.28 -9.02
N PRO A 134 7.48 -3.14 -9.04
CA PRO A 134 7.79 -3.91 -10.24
C PRO A 134 6.69 -4.91 -10.54
N VAL A 135 6.40 -5.08 -11.82
CA VAL A 135 5.48 -6.11 -12.28
C VAL A 135 6.24 -7.42 -12.41
N LYS A 136 5.73 -8.46 -11.77
CA LYS A 136 6.33 -9.80 -11.79
C LYS A 136 5.43 -10.79 -12.53
N PRO A 137 6.00 -11.89 -13.05
CA PRO A 137 5.23 -12.89 -13.81
C PRO A 137 4.05 -13.45 -13.03
N LEU A 138 3.07 -13.99 -13.75
CA LEU A 138 1.87 -14.61 -13.17
C LEU A 138 2.18 -15.71 -12.18
N THR A 139 3.33 -16.36 -12.29
CA THR A 139 3.77 -17.44 -11.40
C THR A 139 4.49 -16.94 -10.14
N ALA A 140 4.74 -15.64 -10.02
CA ALA A 140 5.41 -15.07 -8.86
C ALA A 140 4.54 -15.18 -7.61
N GLY A 141 5.16 -15.31 -6.44
CA GLY A 141 4.45 -15.34 -5.16
C GLY A 141 3.92 -16.71 -4.74
N HIS A 142 4.31 -17.76 -5.41
CA HIS A 142 4.01 -19.15 -5.02
C HIS A 142 5.06 -19.74 -4.11
#